data_4d4c296b200e2370364cbe03a4a98a3e
#
_entry.id   4d4c296b200e2370364cbe03a4a98a3e
#
_cell.length_a   1.000
_cell.length_b   1.000
_cell.length_c   1.000
_cell.angle_alpha   90.00
_cell.angle_beta   90.00
_cell.angle_gamma   90.00
#
_symmetry.space_group_name_H-M   'P 1'
#
loop_
_entity.id
_entity.type
_entity.pdbx_description
1 polymer ?
#
loop_
_entity_poly.entity_id
_entity_poly.type
_entity_poly.pdbx_seq_one_letter_code
_entity_poly.pdbx_strand_id
1 'polypeptide(L)'
;MPASPEGRPFRLPTWATFCEAAVFVVFSAFFILYGAAPLFGGAGLGLVGADEPRYAQIAHEMLVRFDGAHTLKDRLAACVTPYLYGHPWLEKPALYYWRAMFVFQEFGVHDWSARLPSASFAFIMAALIYLHMRRFRRGGHLDAALITVACAGIIGFSRGASTDMQMAAPLSIGLLGWYAWYETNSKFWLFDIYFFTGVATLAKGPVAPFLALLIVCAFAFLRKEWSIVQRSVWWPGIALYFAITLPWFIAVQRQNPTFFREFFLQHNLERFATNRYQHQQPFWYYLVVLLLAVMPWTVIAGRAFVDGVQTSVAEWRLRRLNGKKQAPNRPGDAFPEFLVLWAIIPVLFFSFSRSKLPGYILPSIPPITILTGDYLFRKRLPGLNRWELGGHAALCGVMTMFALLMPWFVNHGPEMPPTRAFVVSVVASLGAALLIIVVVKGYGVARLRLATTGVLVVLVFFLYGVGPILGVPAIASTKRVIHVLDRSYSARPLAERLQQLAPADETVAVFRVRRDVEYGLAFYRNREVVNYEDLGVPEGEHLLVARVTGRGGMDLHTPAALQQYLEGRHYEQVLSWPEQGLEVYLVGPR
;
A
#
# COMPACT_ATOMS: atom_id res chain seq x y z
N MET A 1 27.20 -9.80 -29.58
CA MET A 1 27.33 -10.91 -28.62
C MET A 1 27.29 -10.35 -27.21
N PRO A 2 26.30 -10.58 -26.39
CA PRO A 2 26.41 -10.39 -24.95
C PRO A 2 26.95 -11.69 -24.35
N ALA A 3 28.11 -11.58 -23.69
CA ALA A 3 28.80 -12.69 -23.04
C ALA A 3 27.95 -13.27 -21.90
N SER A 4 28.07 -14.59 -21.70
CA SER A 4 27.45 -15.37 -20.65
C SER A 4 27.63 -14.77 -19.25
N PRO A 5 26.67 -14.95 -18.31
CA PRO A 5 26.74 -14.35 -16.97
C PRO A 5 27.73 -15.05 -16.00
N GLU A 6 28.45 -16.05 -16.46
CA GLU A 6 29.38 -16.77 -15.58
C GLU A 6 30.73 -16.07 -15.51
N GLY A 7 31.09 -15.63 -14.31
CA GLY A 7 32.51 -15.37 -13.99
C GLY A 7 33.01 -13.94 -14.02
N ARG A 8 32.18 -12.90 -13.88
CA ARG A 8 32.75 -11.57 -13.68
C ARG A 8 33.08 -11.34 -12.20
N PRO A 9 34.34 -10.98 -11.85
CA PRO A 9 34.70 -10.66 -10.49
C PRO A 9 33.84 -9.51 -9.98
N PHE A 10 33.51 -9.51 -8.69
CA PHE A 10 32.86 -8.41 -7.98
C PHE A 10 33.74 -7.14 -8.17
N ARG A 11 33.36 -6.30 -9.11
CA ARG A 11 34.02 -5.01 -9.28
C ARG A 11 33.42 -4.05 -8.27
N LEU A 12 34.27 -3.39 -7.50
CA LEU A 12 33.88 -2.25 -6.65
C LEU A 12 33.01 -1.29 -7.46
N PRO A 13 31.96 -0.73 -6.85
CA PRO A 13 31.06 0.17 -7.56
C PRO A 13 31.86 1.35 -8.15
N THR A 14 31.69 1.60 -9.44
CA THR A 14 32.21 2.80 -10.08
C THR A 14 31.50 4.03 -9.51
N TRP A 15 32.11 5.22 -9.64
CA TRP A 15 31.47 6.48 -9.23
C TRP A 15 30.04 6.63 -9.82
N ALA A 16 29.84 6.25 -11.07
CA ALA A 16 28.52 6.24 -11.71
C ALA A 16 27.52 5.34 -10.97
N THR A 17 27.97 4.18 -10.48
CA THR A 17 27.14 3.28 -9.67
C THR A 17 26.77 3.89 -8.34
N PHE A 18 27.72 4.59 -7.70
CA PHE A 18 27.44 5.28 -6.45
C PHE A 18 26.40 6.40 -6.65
N CYS A 19 26.53 7.20 -7.71
CA CYS A 19 25.55 8.22 -8.06
C CYS A 19 24.16 7.64 -8.35
N GLU A 20 24.07 6.53 -9.10
CA GLU A 20 22.79 5.84 -9.32
C GLU A 20 22.16 5.35 -8.02
N ALA A 21 22.94 4.73 -7.14
CA ALA A 21 22.46 4.27 -5.85
C ALA A 21 22.02 5.45 -4.95
N ALA A 22 22.78 6.56 -4.95
CA ALA A 22 22.41 7.75 -4.22
C ALA A 22 21.09 8.37 -4.73
N VAL A 23 20.92 8.49 -6.04
CA VAL A 23 19.66 8.94 -6.66
C VAL A 23 18.50 8.03 -6.26
N PHE A 24 18.70 6.71 -6.33
CA PHE A 24 17.67 5.75 -5.92
C PHE A 24 17.28 5.92 -4.44
N VAL A 25 18.27 6.00 -3.55
CA VAL A 25 18.02 6.12 -2.10
C VAL A 25 17.31 7.44 -1.78
N VAL A 26 17.81 8.57 -2.27
CA VAL A 26 17.21 9.89 -2.03
C VAL A 26 15.79 9.96 -2.56
N PHE A 27 15.57 9.48 -3.78
CA PHE A 27 14.25 9.48 -4.41
C PHE A 27 13.26 8.56 -3.69
N SER A 28 13.71 7.36 -3.32
CA SER A 28 12.88 6.42 -2.57
C SER A 28 12.57 6.93 -1.16
N ALA A 29 13.54 7.51 -0.46
CA ALA A 29 13.32 8.15 0.83
C ALA A 29 12.26 9.26 0.72
N PHE A 30 12.36 10.10 -0.31
CA PHE A 30 11.38 11.16 -0.54
C PHE A 30 9.97 10.63 -0.77
N PHE A 31 9.77 9.65 -1.65
CA PHE A 31 8.43 9.17 -2.01
C PHE A 31 7.83 8.20 -0.99
N ILE A 32 8.65 7.34 -0.40
CA ILE A 32 8.18 6.28 0.48
C ILE A 32 8.25 6.70 1.96
N LEU A 33 9.40 7.23 2.40
CA LEU A 33 9.65 7.51 3.81
C LEU A 33 9.20 8.90 4.23
N TYR A 34 9.17 9.87 3.31
CA TYR A 34 8.82 11.25 3.62
C TYR A 34 7.49 11.41 4.37
N GLY A 35 6.47 10.64 3.99
CA GLY A 35 5.18 10.65 4.68
C GLY A 35 5.17 9.90 6.01
N ALA A 36 6.23 9.17 6.35
CA ALA A 36 6.36 8.42 7.59
C ALA A 36 7.17 9.17 8.66
N ALA A 37 8.00 10.16 8.27
CA ALA A 37 8.93 10.75 9.21
C ALA A 37 8.45 12.09 9.74
N PRO A 38 8.45 12.31 11.07
CA PRO A 38 8.32 13.62 11.68
C PRO A 38 9.58 14.48 11.46
N LEU A 39 10.60 13.97 10.76
CA LEU A 39 11.87 14.63 10.46
C LEU A 39 11.71 16.04 9.85
N PHE A 40 10.51 16.38 9.38
CA PHE A 40 10.23 17.67 8.76
C PHE A 40 9.18 18.51 9.51
N GLY A 41 8.94 18.22 10.79
CA GLY A 41 8.21 19.12 11.72
C GLY A 41 6.73 19.33 11.41
N GLY A 42 6.10 18.51 10.59
CA GLY A 42 4.67 18.56 10.30
C GLY A 42 3.92 17.38 10.91
N ALA A 43 2.82 17.64 11.62
CA ALA A 43 1.85 16.60 11.88
C ALA A 43 1.33 16.08 10.53
N GLY A 44 1.73 14.88 10.13
CA GLY A 44 1.18 14.20 8.95
C GLY A 44 -0.31 13.94 9.13
N LEU A 45 -0.94 13.39 8.10
CA LEU A 45 -2.32 12.90 8.19
C LEU A 45 -2.40 11.81 9.26
N GLY A 46 -3.33 11.91 10.20
CA GLY A 46 -3.61 10.88 11.18
C GLY A 46 -4.01 9.55 10.51
N LEU A 47 -4.17 8.49 11.28
CA LEU A 47 -4.59 7.21 10.76
C LEU A 47 -5.98 7.31 10.13
N VAL A 48 -6.14 6.76 8.93
CA VAL A 48 -7.37 6.90 8.12
C VAL A 48 -7.99 5.54 7.81
N GLY A 49 -9.31 5.55 7.64
CA GLY A 49 -10.06 4.33 7.39
C GLY A 49 -10.11 3.41 8.62
N ALA A 50 -10.81 2.29 8.49
CA ALA A 50 -11.01 1.37 9.61
C ALA A 50 -9.78 0.48 9.88
N ASP A 51 -8.95 0.23 8.87
CA ASP A 51 -7.86 -0.74 8.98
C ASP A 51 -6.63 -0.16 9.68
N GLU A 52 -6.22 1.10 9.37
CA GLU A 52 -5.00 1.67 9.94
C GLU A 52 -5.05 1.79 11.47
N PRO A 53 -6.05 2.47 12.07
CA PRO A 53 -6.09 2.61 13.51
C PRO A 53 -6.30 1.27 14.22
N ARG A 54 -7.10 0.37 13.66
CA ARG A 54 -7.33 -0.96 14.19
C ARG A 54 -6.03 -1.78 14.25
N TYR A 55 -5.27 -1.83 13.15
CA TYR A 55 -4.02 -2.60 13.13
C TYR A 55 -2.95 -1.95 14.00
N ALA A 56 -2.92 -0.62 14.09
CA ALA A 56 -2.04 0.09 15.00
C ALA A 56 -2.40 -0.20 16.47
N GLN A 57 -3.70 -0.21 16.81
CA GLN A 57 -4.17 -0.56 18.17
C GLN A 57 -3.79 -1.99 18.54
N ILE A 58 -4.00 -2.97 17.66
CA ILE A 58 -3.60 -4.36 17.91
C ILE A 58 -2.10 -4.48 18.17
N ALA A 59 -1.27 -3.78 17.38
CA ALA A 59 0.17 -3.78 17.58
C ALA A 59 0.58 -3.11 18.91
N HIS A 60 -0.13 -2.05 19.29
CA HIS A 60 0.09 -1.37 20.58
C HIS A 60 -0.30 -2.27 21.76
N GLU A 61 -1.46 -2.91 21.71
CA GLU A 61 -1.86 -3.87 22.76
C GLU A 61 -0.89 -5.05 22.87
N MET A 62 -0.35 -5.51 21.73
CA MET A 62 0.69 -6.55 21.72
C MET A 62 1.96 -6.05 22.42
N LEU A 63 2.40 -4.81 22.17
CA LEU A 63 3.53 -4.18 22.84
C LEU A 63 3.30 -4.09 24.37
N VAL A 64 2.16 -3.57 24.79
CA VAL A 64 1.82 -3.45 26.22
C VAL A 64 1.88 -4.80 26.93
N ARG A 65 1.35 -5.85 26.29
CA ARG A 65 1.42 -7.23 26.84
C ARG A 65 2.84 -7.78 26.88
N PHE A 66 3.64 -7.48 25.85
CA PHE A 66 5.04 -7.89 25.76
C PHE A 66 5.89 -7.23 26.84
N ASP A 67 5.71 -5.93 27.07
CA ASP A 67 6.45 -5.17 28.08
C ASP A 67 6.03 -5.52 29.50
N GLY A 68 4.75 -5.83 29.72
CA GLY A 68 4.22 -6.30 30.99
C GLY A 68 4.60 -7.75 31.35
N ALA A 69 5.21 -8.48 30.41
CA ALA A 69 5.58 -9.88 30.62
C ALA A 69 6.93 -10.01 31.36
N HIS A 70 6.95 -10.75 32.46
CA HIS A 70 8.12 -10.91 33.33
C HIS A 70 9.07 -12.02 32.89
N THR A 71 8.58 -13.03 32.16
CA THR A 71 9.40 -14.16 31.69
C THR A 71 9.51 -14.18 30.16
N LEU A 72 10.58 -14.80 29.63
CA LEU A 72 10.72 -15.02 28.18
C LEU A 72 9.54 -15.81 27.60
N LYS A 73 9.02 -16.78 28.36
CA LYS A 73 7.84 -17.57 27.96
C LYS A 73 6.61 -16.69 27.77
N ASP A 74 6.36 -15.78 28.71
CA ASP A 74 5.21 -14.86 28.67
C ASP A 74 5.37 -13.84 27.54
N ARG A 75 6.58 -13.33 27.30
CA ARG A 75 6.90 -12.46 26.16
C ARG A 75 6.63 -13.15 24.82
N LEU A 76 7.08 -14.38 24.67
CA LEU A 76 6.80 -15.17 23.46
C LEU A 76 5.30 -15.44 23.31
N ALA A 77 4.60 -15.74 24.40
CA ALA A 77 3.14 -15.93 24.39
C ALA A 77 2.39 -14.66 24.00
N ALA A 78 2.84 -13.47 24.45
CA ALA A 78 2.28 -12.18 24.07
C ALA A 78 2.41 -11.89 22.56
N CYS A 79 3.44 -12.42 21.89
CA CYS A 79 3.64 -12.28 20.45
C CYS A 79 2.78 -13.24 19.61
N VAL A 80 2.08 -14.21 20.19
CA VAL A 80 1.35 -15.23 19.43
C VAL A 80 -0.03 -14.75 19.01
N THR A 81 -0.87 -14.36 19.97
CA THR A 81 -2.25 -13.95 19.72
C THR A 81 -2.35 -12.44 19.64
N PRO A 82 -2.73 -11.87 18.48
CA PRO A 82 -3.14 -10.47 18.41
C PRO A 82 -4.43 -10.25 19.21
N TYR A 83 -4.54 -9.10 19.86
CA TYR A 83 -5.74 -8.71 20.61
C TYR A 83 -6.22 -7.33 20.16
N LEU A 84 -7.53 -7.16 20.17
CA LEU A 84 -8.19 -5.87 20.00
C LEU A 84 -9.19 -5.70 21.15
N TYR A 85 -9.00 -4.68 21.96
CA TYR A 85 -9.79 -4.43 23.20
C TYR A 85 -9.83 -5.63 24.13
N GLY A 86 -8.70 -6.29 24.30
CA GLY A 86 -8.62 -7.48 25.15
C GLY A 86 -9.17 -8.78 24.57
N HIS A 87 -9.84 -8.75 23.42
CA HIS A 87 -10.36 -9.92 22.73
C HIS A 87 -9.40 -10.43 21.64
N PRO A 88 -9.24 -11.77 21.48
CA PRO A 88 -8.42 -12.33 20.42
C PRO A 88 -8.87 -11.84 19.03
N TRP A 89 -7.93 -11.34 18.24
CA TRP A 89 -8.16 -10.88 16.88
C TRP A 89 -7.52 -11.82 15.86
N LEU A 90 -8.33 -12.70 15.28
CA LEU A 90 -7.86 -13.83 14.48
C LEU A 90 -8.02 -13.63 12.95
N GLU A 91 -8.30 -12.41 12.48
CA GLU A 91 -8.52 -12.14 11.05
C GLU A 91 -7.24 -12.14 10.21
N LYS A 92 -6.10 -11.81 10.81
CA LYS A 92 -4.81 -11.67 10.09
C LYS A 92 -3.68 -12.29 10.89
N PRO A 93 -2.66 -12.86 10.18
CA PRO A 93 -1.44 -13.31 10.82
C PRO A 93 -0.61 -12.15 11.39
N ALA A 94 0.38 -12.48 12.22
CA ALA A 94 1.00 -11.53 13.14
C ALA A 94 2.13 -10.66 12.53
N LEU A 95 2.58 -10.88 11.30
CA LEU A 95 3.78 -10.21 10.77
C LEU A 95 3.73 -8.68 10.86
N TYR A 96 2.59 -8.07 10.46
CA TYR A 96 2.45 -6.61 10.55
C TYR A 96 2.54 -6.16 12.01
N TYR A 97 1.84 -6.83 12.91
CA TYR A 97 1.80 -6.48 14.34
C TYR A 97 3.17 -6.58 14.99
N TRP A 98 3.94 -7.64 14.71
CA TRP A 98 5.33 -7.76 15.20
C TRP A 98 6.22 -6.63 14.74
N ARG A 99 6.12 -6.26 13.47
CA ARG A 99 6.93 -5.19 12.90
C ARG A 99 6.53 -3.82 13.43
N ALA A 100 5.23 -3.58 13.58
CA ALA A 100 4.72 -2.34 14.17
C ALA A 100 5.06 -2.26 15.66
N MET A 101 4.91 -3.36 16.41
CA MET A 101 5.32 -3.45 17.82
C MET A 101 6.80 -3.10 18.00
N PHE A 102 7.69 -3.67 17.19
CA PHE A 102 9.12 -3.34 17.21
C PHE A 102 9.37 -1.85 16.93
N VAL A 103 8.71 -1.30 15.93
CA VAL A 103 8.85 0.12 15.60
C VAL A 103 8.30 1.01 16.71
N PHE A 104 7.20 0.63 17.36
CA PHE A 104 6.62 1.35 18.50
C PHE A 104 7.56 1.33 19.70
N GLN A 105 8.23 0.22 19.95
CA GLN A 105 9.21 0.08 21.02
C GLN A 105 10.40 1.02 20.83
N GLU A 106 10.89 1.18 19.60
CA GLU A 106 12.07 2.00 19.30
C GLU A 106 11.74 3.49 19.14
N PHE A 107 10.59 3.83 18.57
CA PHE A 107 10.26 5.19 18.14
C PHE A 107 9.01 5.77 18.80
N GLY A 108 8.35 5.03 19.68
CA GLY A 108 7.07 5.42 20.28
C GLY A 108 5.85 5.16 19.37
N VAL A 109 4.67 5.23 19.99
CA VAL A 109 3.39 4.99 19.31
C VAL A 109 2.89 6.26 18.64
N HIS A 110 3.08 6.33 17.31
CA HIS A 110 2.73 7.47 16.47
C HIS A 110 2.10 7.01 15.16
N ASP A 111 1.39 7.89 14.48
CA ASP A 111 0.82 7.62 13.14
C ASP A 111 1.87 7.14 12.13
N TRP A 112 3.03 7.82 12.11
CA TRP A 112 4.11 7.48 11.19
C TRP A 112 4.82 6.18 11.56
N SER A 113 4.98 5.88 12.84
CA SER A 113 5.61 4.64 13.30
C SER A 113 4.74 3.42 12.99
N ALA A 114 3.40 3.55 13.04
CA ALA A 114 2.47 2.53 12.55
C ALA A 114 2.62 2.23 11.05
N ARG A 115 3.00 3.23 10.24
CA ARG A 115 3.15 3.12 8.78
C ARG A 115 4.54 2.64 8.34
N LEU A 116 5.56 2.79 9.18
CA LEU A 116 6.95 2.44 8.84
C LEU A 116 7.16 0.99 8.41
N PRO A 117 6.45 -0.02 8.95
CA PRO A 117 6.51 -1.39 8.44
C PRO A 117 6.19 -1.51 6.95
N SER A 118 5.17 -0.81 6.46
CA SER A 118 4.80 -0.81 5.04
C SER A 118 5.82 -0.07 4.19
N ALA A 119 6.27 1.11 4.64
CA ALA A 119 7.26 1.93 3.96
C ALA A 119 8.59 1.17 3.77
N SER A 120 9.07 0.49 4.81
CA SER A 120 10.32 -0.28 4.74
C SER A 120 10.23 -1.46 3.77
N PHE A 121 9.12 -2.17 3.69
CA PHE A 121 8.96 -3.25 2.70
C PHE A 121 8.83 -2.73 1.27
N ALA A 122 8.17 -1.61 1.06
CA ALA A 122 8.13 -0.96 -0.25
C ALA A 122 9.54 -0.55 -0.71
N PHE A 123 10.35 0.02 0.20
CA PHE A 123 11.75 0.36 -0.08
C PHE A 123 12.59 -0.87 -0.41
N ILE A 124 12.52 -1.93 0.42
CA ILE A 124 13.26 -3.18 0.19
C ILE A 124 12.87 -3.81 -1.15
N MET A 125 11.58 -3.84 -1.48
CA MET A 125 11.11 -4.36 -2.77
C MET A 125 11.70 -3.57 -3.94
N ALA A 126 11.67 -2.26 -3.91
CA ALA A 126 12.23 -1.41 -4.96
C ALA A 126 13.77 -1.56 -5.07
N ALA A 127 14.47 -1.67 -3.94
CA ALA A 127 15.90 -1.92 -3.90
C ALA A 127 16.26 -3.27 -4.53
N LEU A 128 15.48 -4.32 -4.24
CA LEU A 128 15.72 -5.64 -4.82
C LEU A 128 15.32 -5.71 -6.30
N ILE A 129 14.31 -4.95 -6.75
CA ILE A 129 14.05 -4.73 -8.19
C ILE A 129 15.27 -4.09 -8.85
N TYR A 130 15.83 -3.02 -8.25
CA TYR A 130 17.04 -2.37 -8.76
C TYR A 130 18.20 -3.36 -8.88
N LEU A 131 18.48 -4.10 -7.82
CA LEU A 131 19.61 -5.06 -7.76
C LEU A 131 19.41 -6.23 -8.74
N HIS A 132 18.21 -6.80 -8.81
CA HIS A 132 17.86 -7.87 -9.73
C HIS A 132 18.03 -7.41 -11.19
N MET A 133 17.41 -6.31 -11.56
CA MET A 133 17.50 -5.76 -12.91
C MET A 133 18.94 -5.38 -13.26
N ARG A 134 19.69 -4.81 -12.32
CA ARG A 134 21.10 -4.48 -12.53
C ARG A 134 21.96 -5.73 -12.74
N ARG A 135 21.67 -6.82 -12.05
CA ARG A 135 22.38 -8.11 -12.17
C ARG A 135 22.10 -8.78 -13.49
N PHE A 136 20.83 -8.89 -13.86
CA PHE A 136 20.38 -9.73 -14.98
C PHE A 136 19.98 -8.93 -16.22
N ARG A 137 19.58 -7.65 -16.11
CA ARG A 137 19.01 -6.83 -17.18
C ARG A 137 19.58 -5.40 -17.15
N ARG A 138 20.88 -5.27 -17.44
CA ARG A 138 21.51 -3.95 -17.39
C ARG A 138 20.86 -2.97 -18.34
N GLY A 139 20.54 -1.79 -17.81
CA GLY A 139 20.08 -0.63 -18.55
C GLY A 139 18.71 -0.08 -18.16
N GLY A 140 17.75 -0.93 -17.81
CA GLY A 140 16.43 -0.51 -17.30
C GLY A 140 16.29 -0.54 -15.77
N HIS A 141 17.34 -0.87 -15.05
CA HIS A 141 17.30 -1.15 -13.61
C HIS A 141 16.91 0.07 -12.77
N LEU A 142 17.51 1.23 -13.04
CA LEU A 142 17.19 2.46 -12.31
C LEU A 142 15.78 2.93 -12.62
N ASP A 143 15.37 2.88 -13.88
CA ASP A 143 14.00 3.25 -14.29
C ASP A 143 12.96 2.36 -13.64
N ALA A 144 13.15 1.03 -13.69
CA ALA A 144 12.21 0.09 -13.07
C ALA A 144 12.02 0.38 -11.57
N ALA A 145 13.12 0.61 -10.85
CA ALA A 145 13.06 0.91 -9.42
C ALA A 145 12.42 2.28 -9.13
N LEU A 146 12.83 3.34 -9.84
CA LEU A 146 12.28 4.68 -9.64
C LEU A 146 10.80 4.77 -10.03
N ILE A 147 10.40 4.10 -11.12
CA ILE A 147 8.99 4.01 -11.50
C ILE A 147 8.20 3.27 -10.44
N THR A 148 8.74 2.19 -9.87
CA THR A 148 8.08 1.45 -8.80
C THR A 148 7.76 2.35 -7.61
N VAL A 149 8.74 3.10 -7.09
CA VAL A 149 8.51 3.99 -5.94
C VAL A 149 7.67 5.22 -6.28
N ALA A 150 7.62 5.61 -7.55
CA ALA A 150 6.87 6.77 -8.03
C ALA A 150 5.42 6.46 -8.44
N CYS A 151 5.00 5.19 -8.43
CA CYS A 151 3.63 4.81 -8.73
C CYS A 151 2.68 5.18 -7.59
N ALA A 152 1.52 5.75 -7.92
CA ALA A 152 0.52 6.17 -6.95
C ALA A 152 0.10 5.03 -5.99
N GLY A 153 -0.05 3.81 -6.50
CA GLY A 153 -0.37 2.63 -5.69
C GLY A 153 0.73 2.30 -4.67
N ILE A 154 2.00 2.32 -5.06
CA ILE A 154 3.11 2.07 -4.14
C ILE A 154 3.24 3.20 -3.13
N ILE A 155 3.15 4.47 -3.55
CA ILE A 155 3.15 5.62 -2.65
C ILE A 155 2.02 5.51 -1.61
N GLY A 156 0.79 5.23 -2.05
CA GLY A 156 -0.37 5.13 -1.16
C GLY A 156 -0.23 4.00 -0.15
N PHE A 157 0.08 2.78 -0.61
CA PHE A 157 0.15 1.61 0.28
C PHE A 157 1.44 1.50 1.09
N SER A 158 2.53 2.15 0.68
CA SER A 158 3.73 2.29 1.52
C SER A 158 3.49 3.18 2.75
N ARG A 159 2.49 4.04 2.67
CA ARG A 159 2.08 4.98 3.74
C ARG A 159 0.82 4.52 4.48
N GLY A 160 0.39 3.29 4.26
CA GLY A 160 -0.74 2.67 4.95
C GLY A 160 -0.27 1.72 6.05
N ALA A 161 -0.82 1.86 7.25
CA ALA A 161 -0.66 0.90 8.33
C ALA A 161 -1.52 -0.34 8.02
N SER A 162 -1.04 -1.20 7.10
CA SER A 162 -1.81 -2.34 6.60
C SER A 162 -0.96 -3.56 6.28
N THR A 163 -1.64 -4.70 6.12
CA THR A 163 -1.00 -5.98 5.75
C THR A 163 -0.73 -6.13 4.25
N ASP A 164 -1.21 -5.21 3.42
CA ASP A 164 -1.15 -5.33 1.95
C ASP A 164 0.28 -5.29 1.42
N MET A 165 1.05 -4.27 1.81
CA MET A 165 2.46 -4.15 1.43
C MET A 165 3.31 -5.25 2.07
N GLN A 166 2.93 -5.72 3.28
CA GLN A 166 3.60 -6.83 3.97
C GLN A 166 3.51 -8.15 3.19
N MET A 167 2.49 -8.32 2.36
CA MET A 167 2.32 -9.48 1.49
C MET A 167 2.89 -9.24 0.09
N ALA A 168 2.58 -8.08 -0.52
CA ALA A 168 2.92 -7.81 -1.92
C ALA A 168 4.44 -7.69 -2.15
N ALA A 169 5.16 -7.05 -1.23
CA ALA A 169 6.59 -6.86 -1.37
C ALA A 169 7.38 -8.18 -1.27
N PRO A 170 7.21 -9.01 -0.22
CA PRO A 170 7.90 -10.30 -0.17
C PRO A 170 7.51 -11.24 -1.33
N LEU A 171 6.23 -11.30 -1.70
CA LEU A 171 5.82 -12.11 -2.86
C LEU A 171 6.56 -11.68 -4.13
N SER A 172 6.70 -10.38 -4.35
CA SER A 172 7.38 -9.84 -5.52
C SER A 172 8.88 -10.17 -5.53
N ILE A 173 9.53 -10.10 -4.37
CA ILE A 173 10.93 -10.47 -4.20
C ILE A 173 11.11 -11.97 -4.47
N GLY A 174 10.25 -12.80 -3.90
CA GLY A 174 10.29 -14.24 -4.10
C GLY A 174 10.13 -14.64 -5.57
N LEU A 175 9.21 -13.99 -6.31
CA LEU A 175 9.02 -14.24 -7.74
C LEU A 175 10.22 -13.83 -8.58
N LEU A 176 10.89 -12.73 -8.27
CA LEU A 176 12.14 -12.33 -8.93
C LEU A 176 13.26 -13.32 -8.65
N GLY A 177 13.38 -13.79 -7.41
CA GLY A 177 14.33 -14.86 -7.04
C GLY A 177 14.05 -16.16 -7.79
N TRP A 178 12.77 -16.58 -7.87
CA TRP A 178 12.39 -17.76 -8.65
C TRP A 178 12.79 -17.60 -10.13
N TYR A 179 12.56 -16.45 -10.72
CA TYR A 179 12.93 -16.21 -12.12
C TYR A 179 14.46 -16.20 -12.29
N ALA A 180 15.22 -15.67 -11.34
CA ALA A 180 16.69 -15.75 -11.34
C ALA A 180 17.17 -17.21 -11.27
N TRP A 181 16.50 -18.08 -10.50
CA TRP A 181 16.75 -19.52 -10.53
C TRP A 181 16.45 -20.12 -11.90
N TYR A 182 15.34 -19.76 -12.51
CA TYR A 182 14.96 -20.25 -13.83
C TYR A 182 16.06 -19.97 -14.89
N GLU A 183 16.67 -18.79 -14.85
CA GLU A 183 17.75 -18.41 -15.76
C GLU A 183 19.11 -19.03 -15.45
N THR A 184 19.45 -19.15 -14.17
CA THR A 184 20.80 -19.53 -13.73
C THR A 184 20.91 -20.99 -13.32
N ASN A 185 19.81 -21.69 -13.09
CA ASN A 185 19.71 -22.99 -12.43
C ASN A 185 20.38 -23.06 -11.03
N SER A 186 20.76 -21.91 -10.45
CA SER A 186 21.37 -21.84 -9.13
C SER A 186 20.32 -21.95 -8.04
N LYS A 187 20.38 -23.02 -7.24
CA LYS A 187 19.46 -23.26 -6.12
C LYS A 187 19.50 -22.16 -5.05
N PHE A 188 20.54 -21.35 -5.02
CA PHE A 188 20.62 -20.17 -4.16
C PHE A 188 19.41 -19.25 -4.36
N TRP A 189 18.97 -19.05 -5.60
CA TRP A 189 17.82 -18.20 -5.90
C TRP A 189 16.47 -18.86 -5.59
N LEU A 190 16.40 -20.18 -5.44
CA LEU A 190 15.20 -20.85 -4.92
C LEU A 190 14.95 -20.54 -3.44
N PHE A 191 15.99 -20.21 -2.68
CA PHE A 191 15.81 -19.74 -1.31
C PHE A 191 14.84 -18.56 -1.23
N ASP A 192 14.95 -17.60 -2.16
CA ASP A 192 14.15 -16.39 -2.15
C ASP A 192 12.64 -16.69 -2.24
N ILE A 193 12.21 -17.56 -3.16
CA ILE A 193 10.78 -17.84 -3.31
C ILE A 193 10.20 -18.49 -2.04
N TYR A 194 10.92 -19.44 -1.45
CA TYR A 194 10.43 -20.14 -0.26
C TYR A 194 10.48 -19.26 1.00
N PHE A 195 11.55 -18.49 1.18
CA PHE A 195 11.68 -17.58 2.29
C PHE A 195 10.62 -16.47 2.23
N PHE A 196 10.57 -15.75 1.11
CA PHE A 196 9.69 -14.58 0.99
C PHE A 196 8.21 -14.95 0.87
N THR A 197 7.85 -16.09 0.29
CA THR A 197 6.46 -16.56 0.36
C THR A 197 6.08 -17.00 1.77
N GLY A 198 6.99 -17.54 2.56
CA GLY A 198 6.80 -17.81 3.98
C GLY A 198 6.51 -16.53 4.76
N VAL A 199 7.33 -15.49 4.56
CA VAL A 199 7.12 -14.15 5.16
C VAL A 199 5.78 -13.56 4.72
N ALA A 200 5.44 -13.63 3.43
CA ALA A 200 4.16 -13.15 2.91
C ALA A 200 2.96 -13.91 3.49
N THR A 201 3.11 -15.21 3.78
CA THR A 201 2.08 -16.03 4.45
C THR A 201 1.83 -15.55 5.88
N LEU A 202 2.86 -15.16 6.62
CA LEU A 202 2.71 -14.56 7.94
C LEU A 202 2.11 -13.13 7.91
N ALA A 203 1.99 -12.51 6.73
CA ALA A 203 1.32 -11.23 6.56
C ALA A 203 -0.18 -11.36 6.26
N LYS A 204 -0.55 -12.28 5.38
CA LYS A 204 -1.93 -12.32 4.84
C LYS A 204 -2.46 -13.74 4.59
N GLY A 205 -1.76 -14.77 5.06
CA GLY A 205 -2.16 -16.17 4.90
C GLY A 205 -1.76 -16.78 3.55
N PRO A 206 -2.43 -17.88 3.14
CA PRO A 206 -1.98 -18.75 2.05
C PRO A 206 -2.10 -18.14 0.66
N VAL A 207 -2.67 -16.95 0.50
CA VAL A 207 -2.90 -16.31 -0.80
C VAL A 207 -1.58 -16.04 -1.55
N ALA A 208 -0.49 -15.73 -0.83
CA ALA A 208 0.80 -15.44 -1.45
C ALA A 208 1.45 -16.66 -2.12
N PRO A 209 1.66 -17.81 -1.43
CA PRO A 209 2.18 -19.02 -2.08
C PRO A 209 1.22 -19.54 -3.15
N PHE A 210 -0.09 -19.38 -2.99
CA PHE A 210 -1.06 -19.76 -4.03
C PHE A 210 -0.88 -18.94 -5.31
N LEU A 211 -0.75 -17.62 -5.21
CA LEU A 211 -0.49 -16.75 -6.36
C LEU A 211 0.86 -17.07 -7.01
N ALA A 212 1.92 -17.29 -6.22
CA ALA A 212 3.22 -17.68 -6.74
C ALA A 212 3.13 -19.00 -7.54
N LEU A 213 2.48 -20.01 -6.97
CA LEU A 213 2.26 -21.29 -7.65
C LEU A 213 1.47 -21.11 -8.96
N LEU A 214 0.40 -20.32 -8.93
CA LEU A 214 -0.45 -20.07 -10.10
C LEU A 214 0.36 -19.39 -11.23
N ILE A 215 1.20 -18.41 -10.90
CA ILE A 215 2.06 -17.71 -11.87
C ILE A 215 3.09 -18.69 -12.46
N VAL A 216 3.75 -19.47 -11.63
CA VAL A 216 4.75 -20.47 -12.06
C VAL A 216 4.10 -21.54 -12.93
N CYS A 217 2.95 -22.08 -12.54
CA CYS A 217 2.21 -23.05 -13.33
C CYS A 217 1.74 -22.51 -14.69
N ALA A 218 1.22 -21.28 -14.72
CA ALA A 218 0.81 -20.63 -15.96
C ALA A 218 2.00 -20.40 -16.90
N PHE A 219 3.15 -19.99 -16.36
CA PHE A 219 4.38 -19.85 -17.12
C PHE A 219 4.85 -21.19 -17.70
N ALA A 220 4.89 -22.24 -16.89
CA ALA A 220 5.24 -23.59 -17.34
C ALA A 220 4.27 -24.14 -18.39
N PHE A 221 2.97 -23.85 -18.23
CA PHE A 221 1.92 -24.25 -19.18
C PHE A 221 2.10 -23.61 -20.56
N LEU A 222 2.30 -22.28 -20.61
CA LEU A 222 2.50 -21.58 -21.88
C LEU A 222 3.78 -22.01 -22.58
N ARG A 223 4.83 -22.32 -21.83
CA ARG A 223 6.09 -22.84 -22.36
C ARG A 223 6.04 -24.32 -22.71
N LYS A 224 5.01 -25.05 -22.29
CA LYS A 224 4.89 -26.51 -22.38
C LYS A 224 6.06 -27.26 -21.71
N GLU A 225 6.58 -26.70 -20.62
CA GLU A 225 7.74 -27.19 -19.88
C GLU A 225 7.38 -27.47 -18.42
N TRP A 226 6.54 -28.46 -18.17
CA TRP A 226 6.14 -28.84 -16.81
C TRP A 226 7.30 -29.26 -15.91
N SER A 227 8.43 -29.65 -16.49
CA SER A 227 9.68 -29.90 -15.75
C SER A 227 10.16 -28.70 -14.94
N ILE A 228 9.77 -27.46 -15.33
CA ILE A 228 10.07 -26.24 -14.57
C ILE A 228 9.43 -26.31 -13.18
N VAL A 229 8.14 -26.68 -13.11
CA VAL A 229 7.42 -26.84 -11.84
C VAL A 229 8.07 -27.92 -10.98
N GLN A 230 8.36 -29.09 -11.58
CA GLN A 230 8.99 -30.20 -10.86
C GLN A 230 10.37 -29.83 -10.30
N ARG A 231 11.21 -29.14 -11.09
CA ARG A 231 12.53 -28.66 -10.66
C ARG A 231 12.48 -27.53 -9.64
N SER A 232 11.36 -26.79 -9.57
CA SER A 232 11.12 -25.78 -8.54
C SER A 232 10.86 -26.40 -7.17
N VAL A 233 10.41 -27.67 -7.13
CA VAL A 233 10.22 -28.40 -5.87
C VAL A 233 11.59 -28.69 -5.27
N TRP A 234 11.92 -28.01 -4.19
CA TRP A 234 13.18 -28.10 -3.48
C TRP A 234 12.93 -28.33 -2.00
N TRP A 235 13.20 -29.56 -1.52
CA TRP A 235 12.86 -29.96 -0.16
C TRP A 235 13.43 -29.05 0.94
N PRO A 236 14.71 -28.57 0.87
CA PRO A 236 15.19 -27.61 1.86
C PRO A 236 14.42 -26.29 1.84
N GLY A 237 13.95 -25.84 0.67
CA GLY A 237 13.10 -24.65 0.57
C GLY A 237 11.71 -24.87 1.18
N ILE A 238 11.11 -26.04 0.93
CA ILE A 238 9.83 -26.43 1.54
C ILE A 238 9.97 -26.46 3.08
N ALA A 239 11.04 -27.08 3.57
CA ALA A 239 11.34 -27.11 5.00
C ALA A 239 11.52 -25.67 5.56
N LEU A 240 12.22 -24.81 4.85
CA LEU A 240 12.38 -23.40 5.20
C LEU A 240 11.03 -22.66 5.27
N TYR A 241 10.18 -22.82 4.26
CA TYR A 241 8.83 -22.22 4.24
C TYR A 241 8.02 -22.63 5.49
N PHE A 242 8.01 -23.93 5.80
CA PHE A 242 7.30 -24.43 6.97
C PHE A 242 7.98 -24.04 8.28
N ALA A 243 9.30 -23.94 8.33
CA ALA A 243 10.02 -23.45 9.51
C ALA A 243 9.68 -21.97 9.82
N ILE A 244 9.39 -21.17 8.80
CA ILE A 244 8.95 -19.78 8.97
C ILE A 244 7.48 -19.71 9.40
N THR A 245 6.62 -20.50 8.78
CA THR A 245 5.17 -20.35 8.93
C THR A 245 4.59 -21.15 10.11
N LEU A 246 4.91 -22.44 10.20
CA LEU A 246 4.27 -23.35 11.16
C LEU A 246 4.42 -22.96 12.63
N PRO A 247 5.56 -22.44 13.12
CA PRO A 247 5.68 -22.09 14.53
C PRO A 247 4.57 -21.17 15.01
N TRP A 248 4.28 -20.11 14.26
CA TRP A 248 3.22 -19.18 14.62
C TRP A 248 1.82 -19.81 14.46
N PHE A 249 1.55 -20.48 13.33
CA PHE A 249 0.24 -21.09 13.09
C PHE A 249 -0.10 -22.17 14.11
N ILE A 250 0.87 -22.97 14.55
CA ILE A 250 0.68 -23.97 15.60
C ILE A 250 0.47 -23.30 16.95
N ALA A 251 1.27 -22.28 17.27
CA ALA A 251 1.17 -21.58 18.54
C ALA A 251 -0.19 -20.88 18.71
N VAL A 252 -0.64 -20.14 17.69
CA VAL A 252 -1.93 -19.43 17.73
C VAL A 252 -3.11 -20.41 17.79
N GLN A 253 -3.05 -21.53 17.06
CA GLN A 253 -4.08 -22.56 17.10
C GLN A 253 -4.17 -23.23 18.50
N ARG A 254 -3.03 -23.41 19.17
CA ARG A 254 -3.00 -23.96 20.54
C ARG A 254 -3.58 -22.99 21.57
N GLN A 255 -3.33 -21.69 21.41
CA GLN A 255 -3.88 -20.67 22.29
C GLN A 255 -5.36 -20.38 22.00
N ASN A 256 -5.79 -20.50 20.74
CA ASN A 256 -7.14 -20.17 20.26
C ASN A 256 -7.69 -21.33 19.43
N PRO A 257 -8.44 -22.26 20.03
CA PRO A 257 -8.96 -23.44 19.32
C PRO A 257 -9.85 -23.12 18.11
N THR A 258 -10.49 -21.95 18.09
CA THR A 258 -11.34 -21.48 16.98
C THR A 258 -10.57 -20.92 15.80
N PHE A 259 -9.25 -20.67 15.93
CA PHE A 259 -8.43 -19.96 14.94
C PHE A 259 -8.54 -20.53 13.52
N PHE A 260 -8.44 -21.86 13.37
CA PHE A 260 -8.51 -22.47 12.03
C PHE A 260 -9.85 -22.18 11.34
N ARG A 261 -10.96 -22.30 12.09
CA ARG A 261 -12.30 -22.01 11.56
C ARG A 261 -12.45 -20.55 11.17
N GLU A 262 -12.04 -19.64 12.05
CA GLU A 262 -12.19 -18.20 11.83
C GLU A 262 -11.27 -17.73 10.69
N PHE A 263 -9.98 -18.07 10.78
CA PHE A 263 -9.01 -17.57 9.81
C PHE A 263 -9.15 -18.21 8.44
N PHE A 264 -9.13 -19.56 8.35
CA PHE A 264 -9.12 -20.23 7.04
C PHE A 264 -10.51 -20.31 6.41
N LEU A 265 -11.55 -20.65 7.18
CA LEU A 265 -12.88 -20.80 6.60
C LEU A 265 -13.59 -19.46 6.44
N GLN A 266 -13.71 -18.66 7.51
CA GLN A 266 -14.52 -17.43 7.47
C GLN A 266 -13.76 -16.29 6.75
N HIS A 267 -12.53 -15.97 7.17
CA HIS A 267 -11.80 -14.80 6.66
C HIS A 267 -11.05 -15.01 5.34
N ASN A 268 -10.79 -16.25 4.93
CA ASN A 268 -10.18 -16.52 3.62
C ASN A 268 -11.20 -17.11 2.64
N LEU A 269 -11.81 -18.25 2.93
CA LEU A 269 -12.66 -18.95 1.95
C LEU A 269 -14.02 -18.28 1.79
N GLU A 270 -14.77 -18.04 2.87
CA GLU A 270 -16.08 -17.38 2.79
C GLU A 270 -15.97 -15.95 2.25
N ARG A 271 -14.91 -15.20 2.63
CA ARG A 271 -14.66 -13.86 2.10
C ARG A 271 -14.45 -13.84 0.60
N PHE A 272 -13.82 -14.86 0.04
CA PHE A 272 -13.64 -15.02 -1.40
C PHE A 272 -14.95 -15.42 -2.10
N ALA A 273 -15.71 -16.33 -1.51
CA ALA A 273 -16.83 -17.01 -2.15
C ALA A 273 -18.20 -16.36 -1.88
N THR A 274 -18.35 -15.57 -0.79
CA THR A 274 -19.65 -15.06 -0.33
C THR A 274 -19.74 -13.53 -0.28
N ASN A 275 -20.96 -13.00 -0.17
CA ASN A 275 -21.24 -11.55 -0.10
C ASN A 275 -21.24 -11.01 1.34
N ARG A 276 -20.78 -11.78 2.33
CA ARG A 276 -20.85 -11.42 3.76
C ARG A 276 -20.19 -10.05 4.10
N TYR A 277 -19.16 -9.64 3.36
CA TYR A 277 -18.34 -8.47 3.65
C TYR A 277 -18.71 -7.19 2.88
N GLN A 278 -19.81 -7.17 2.14
CA GLN A 278 -20.40 -5.98 1.46
C GLN A 278 -19.43 -5.13 0.58
N HIS A 279 -18.25 -5.67 0.18
CA HIS A 279 -17.30 -4.98 -0.71
C HIS A 279 -17.48 -5.43 -2.18
N GLN A 280 -18.75 -5.44 -2.64
CA GLN A 280 -19.05 -5.84 -4.01
C GLN A 280 -18.64 -4.76 -4.99
N GLN A 281 -17.84 -5.15 -5.96
CA GLN A 281 -17.39 -4.29 -7.06
C GLN A 281 -17.52 -5.06 -8.38
N PRO A 282 -17.72 -4.38 -9.52
CA PRO A 282 -17.85 -5.01 -10.82
C PRO A 282 -16.58 -5.81 -11.19
N PHE A 283 -16.70 -6.73 -12.14
CA PHE A 283 -15.59 -7.60 -12.57
C PHE A 283 -14.37 -6.79 -13.05
N TRP A 284 -14.60 -5.70 -13.78
CA TRP A 284 -13.56 -4.82 -14.32
C TRP A 284 -12.95 -3.85 -13.32
N TYR A 285 -13.39 -3.84 -12.07
CA TYR A 285 -12.93 -2.92 -11.02
C TYR A 285 -11.40 -2.82 -10.94
N TYR A 286 -10.72 -3.96 -10.94
CA TYR A 286 -9.26 -3.97 -10.82
C TYR A 286 -8.51 -3.45 -12.04
N LEU A 287 -9.12 -3.42 -13.22
CA LEU A 287 -8.53 -2.76 -14.36
C LEU A 287 -8.40 -1.25 -14.11
N VAL A 288 -9.47 -0.63 -13.63
CA VAL A 288 -9.46 0.81 -13.29
C VAL A 288 -8.49 1.10 -12.14
N VAL A 289 -8.56 0.29 -11.07
CA VAL A 289 -7.65 0.45 -9.92
C VAL A 289 -6.18 0.31 -10.35
N LEU A 290 -5.86 -0.63 -11.23
CA LEU A 290 -4.50 -0.80 -11.73
C LEU A 290 -4.03 0.40 -12.57
N LEU A 291 -4.87 0.91 -13.46
CA LEU A 291 -4.56 2.10 -14.26
C LEU A 291 -4.28 3.33 -13.38
N LEU A 292 -5.06 3.50 -12.30
CA LEU A 292 -4.83 4.56 -11.31
C LEU A 292 -3.59 4.28 -10.46
N ALA A 293 -3.35 3.03 -10.06
CA ALA A 293 -2.23 2.66 -9.20
C ALA A 293 -0.86 2.86 -9.88
N VAL A 294 -0.77 2.73 -11.20
CA VAL A 294 0.48 2.96 -11.94
C VAL A 294 0.65 4.40 -12.42
N MET A 295 -0.27 5.33 -12.07
CA MET A 295 -0.08 6.75 -12.35
C MET A 295 1.21 7.28 -11.71
N PRO A 296 1.92 8.24 -12.35
CA PRO A 296 1.62 8.90 -13.63
C PRO A 296 2.08 8.12 -14.87
N TRP A 297 2.60 6.92 -14.70
CA TRP A 297 3.22 6.13 -15.78
C TRP A 297 2.21 5.36 -16.62
N THR A 298 0.92 5.47 -16.37
CA THR A 298 -0.16 4.63 -16.94
C THR A 298 -0.07 4.49 -18.46
N VAL A 299 0.17 5.57 -19.19
CA VAL A 299 0.22 5.53 -20.66
C VAL A 299 1.45 4.75 -21.15
N ILE A 300 2.61 5.04 -20.59
CA ILE A 300 3.87 4.36 -20.96
C ILE A 300 3.85 2.92 -20.46
N ALA A 301 3.33 2.68 -19.26
CA ALA A 301 3.17 1.35 -18.68
C ALA A 301 2.22 0.47 -19.50
N GLY A 302 1.10 1.04 -19.96
CA GLY A 302 0.17 0.35 -20.86
C GLY A 302 0.84 -0.02 -22.18
N ARG A 303 1.64 0.88 -22.76
CA ARG A 303 2.39 0.60 -23.97
C ARG A 303 3.50 -0.45 -23.75
N ALA A 304 4.23 -0.35 -22.65
CA ALA A 304 5.25 -1.32 -22.27
C ALA A 304 4.65 -2.72 -22.05
N PHE A 305 3.47 -2.79 -21.43
CA PHE A 305 2.72 -4.03 -21.26
C PHE A 305 2.30 -4.65 -22.61
N VAL A 306 1.74 -3.84 -23.52
CA VAL A 306 1.39 -4.29 -24.89
C VAL A 306 2.63 -4.78 -25.64
N ASP A 307 3.75 -4.07 -25.55
CA ASP A 307 5.03 -4.49 -26.14
C ASP A 307 5.52 -5.83 -25.56
N GLY A 308 5.40 -6.00 -24.23
CA GLY A 308 5.68 -7.26 -23.55
C GLY A 308 4.81 -8.42 -24.05
N VAL A 309 3.51 -8.20 -24.23
CA VAL A 309 2.58 -9.19 -24.81
C VAL A 309 2.96 -9.52 -26.24
N GLN A 310 3.23 -8.50 -27.09
CA GLN A 310 3.63 -8.71 -28.49
C GLN A 310 4.92 -9.52 -28.60
N THR A 311 5.90 -9.21 -27.77
CA THR A 311 7.17 -9.96 -27.67
C THR A 311 6.92 -11.41 -27.27
N SER A 312 6.10 -11.65 -26.24
CA SER A 312 5.74 -12.99 -25.76
C SER A 312 5.00 -13.80 -26.82
N VAL A 313 4.07 -13.18 -27.56
CA VAL A 313 3.34 -13.85 -28.66
C VAL A 313 4.28 -14.17 -29.83
N ALA A 314 5.19 -13.26 -30.18
CA ALA A 314 6.18 -13.48 -31.23
C ALA A 314 7.09 -14.67 -30.87
N GLU A 315 7.62 -14.72 -29.65
CA GLU A 315 8.42 -15.83 -29.13
C GLU A 315 7.64 -17.15 -29.14
N TRP A 316 6.38 -17.13 -28.74
CA TRP A 316 5.52 -18.33 -28.75
C TRP A 316 5.27 -18.84 -30.20
N ARG A 317 5.07 -17.93 -31.19
CA ARG A 317 4.93 -18.29 -32.60
C ARG A 317 6.21 -18.91 -33.14
N LEU A 318 7.37 -18.32 -32.85
CA LEU A 318 8.67 -18.84 -33.28
C LEU A 318 8.93 -20.24 -32.72
N ARG A 319 8.60 -20.48 -31.44
CA ARG A 319 8.72 -21.82 -30.84
C ARG A 319 7.80 -22.86 -31.49
N ARG A 320 6.60 -22.46 -31.92
CA ARG A 320 5.69 -23.34 -32.66
C ARG A 320 6.21 -23.71 -34.06
N LEU A 321 6.80 -22.76 -34.75
CA LEU A 321 7.32 -22.95 -36.11
C LEU A 321 8.59 -23.82 -36.16
N ASN A 322 9.51 -23.58 -35.22
CA ASN A 322 10.83 -24.22 -35.23
C ASN A 322 10.88 -25.61 -34.58
N GLY A 323 9.78 -26.08 -33.99
CA GLY A 323 9.73 -27.36 -33.28
C GLY A 323 10.67 -27.38 -32.05
N LYS A 324 10.68 -28.51 -31.32
CA LYS A 324 11.49 -28.67 -30.08
C LYS A 324 13.02 -28.68 -30.32
N LYS A 325 13.48 -28.69 -31.55
CA LYS A 325 14.88 -29.01 -31.89
C LYS A 325 15.84 -27.83 -32.05
N GLN A 326 15.37 -26.54 -32.10
CA GLN A 326 16.26 -25.46 -32.52
C GLN A 326 16.09 -24.08 -31.87
N ALA A 327 15.47 -23.97 -30.76
CA ALA A 327 15.60 -22.73 -29.97
C ALA A 327 16.43 -23.04 -28.73
N PRO A 328 17.74 -22.69 -28.69
CA PRO A 328 18.40 -22.60 -27.41
C PRO A 328 17.62 -21.54 -26.63
N ASN A 329 16.99 -21.96 -25.53
CA ASN A 329 16.40 -21.04 -24.57
C ASN A 329 17.50 -20.07 -24.14
N ARG A 330 17.59 -18.90 -24.78
CA ARG A 330 18.45 -17.85 -24.27
C ARG A 330 17.80 -17.40 -22.96
N PRO A 331 18.49 -17.56 -21.83
CA PRO A 331 18.01 -16.98 -20.59
C PRO A 331 17.72 -15.49 -20.89
N GLY A 332 16.53 -15.03 -20.58
CA GLY A 332 16.14 -13.65 -20.84
C GLY A 332 15.03 -13.44 -21.85
N ASP A 333 14.89 -14.27 -22.86
CA ASP A 333 13.82 -14.14 -23.85
C ASP A 333 12.44 -14.43 -23.25
N ALA A 334 12.40 -15.18 -22.15
CA ALA A 334 11.18 -15.52 -21.41
C ALA A 334 10.76 -14.48 -20.35
N PHE A 335 11.59 -13.50 -20.06
CA PHE A 335 11.32 -12.55 -18.98
C PHE A 335 10.07 -11.69 -19.23
N PRO A 336 9.84 -11.11 -20.43
CA PRO A 336 8.61 -10.40 -20.71
C PRO A 336 7.36 -11.27 -20.54
N GLU A 337 7.41 -12.54 -20.98
CA GLU A 337 6.31 -13.50 -20.83
C GLU A 337 5.99 -13.76 -19.35
N PHE A 338 7.03 -13.97 -18.53
CA PHE A 338 6.87 -14.16 -17.09
C PHE A 338 6.26 -12.90 -16.43
N LEU A 339 6.75 -11.70 -16.75
CA LEU A 339 6.25 -10.45 -16.19
C LEU A 339 4.80 -10.17 -16.60
N VAL A 340 4.43 -10.46 -17.84
CA VAL A 340 3.04 -10.33 -18.34
C VAL A 340 2.11 -11.26 -17.57
N LEU A 341 2.48 -12.52 -17.39
CA LEU A 341 1.70 -13.49 -16.61
C LEU A 341 1.57 -13.05 -15.15
N TRP A 342 2.68 -12.64 -14.56
CA TRP A 342 2.67 -12.13 -13.19
C TRP A 342 1.80 -10.89 -13.03
N ALA A 343 1.76 -9.97 -14.00
CA ALA A 343 0.89 -8.81 -13.96
C ALA A 343 -0.61 -9.18 -14.07
N ILE A 344 -0.95 -10.14 -14.92
CA ILE A 344 -2.33 -10.52 -15.24
C ILE A 344 -2.96 -11.39 -14.15
N ILE A 345 -2.22 -12.37 -13.64
CA ILE A 345 -2.80 -13.43 -12.79
C ILE A 345 -3.40 -12.90 -11.50
N PRO A 346 -2.76 -12.01 -10.71
CA PRO A 346 -3.39 -11.46 -9.52
C PRO A 346 -4.66 -10.65 -9.84
N VAL A 347 -4.64 -9.88 -10.94
CA VAL A 347 -5.82 -9.12 -11.39
C VAL A 347 -6.98 -10.06 -11.70
N LEU A 348 -6.75 -11.10 -12.49
CA LEU A 348 -7.78 -12.09 -12.83
C LEU A 348 -8.27 -12.81 -11.59
N PHE A 349 -7.37 -13.33 -10.77
CA PHE A 349 -7.72 -14.06 -9.55
C PHE A 349 -8.64 -13.25 -8.63
N PHE A 350 -8.27 -12.02 -8.33
CA PHE A 350 -9.08 -11.18 -7.46
C PHE A 350 -10.33 -10.61 -8.14
N SER A 351 -10.38 -10.53 -9.48
CA SER A 351 -11.60 -10.15 -10.19
C SER A 351 -12.74 -11.15 -10.02
N PHE A 352 -12.41 -12.42 -9.80
CA PHE A 352 -13.38 -13.46 -9.46
C PHE A 352 -13.83 -13.41 -7.99
N SER A 353 -13.09 -12.76 -7.10
CA SER A 353 -13.50 -12.60 -5.71
C SER A 353 -14.73 -11.71 -5.60
N ARG A 354 -15.65 -12.07 -4.70
CA ARG A 354 -16.83 -11.26 -4.40
C ARG A 354 -16.52 -10.05 -3.53
N SER A 355 -15.53 -10.14 -2.67
CA SER A 355 -15.03 -9.00 -1.87
C SER A 355 -13.78 -8.42 -2.50
N LYS A 356 -13.82 -7.16 -2.93
CA LYS A 356 -12.75 -6.50 -3.67
C LYS A 356 -12.24 -5.26 -2.93
N LEU A 357 -10.94 -5.24 -2.63
CA LEU A 357 -10.24 -4.09 -2.06
C LEU A 357 -9.09 -3.65 -2.96
N PRO A 358 -8.78 -2.33 -3.04
CA PRO A 358 -7.75 -1.82 -3.97
C PRO A 358 -6.38 -2.46 -3.76
N GLY A 359 -5.99 -2.77 -2.51
CA GLY A 359 -4.68 -3.34 -2.16
C GLY A 359 -4.42 -4.74 -2.71
N TYR A 360 -5.44 -5.46 -3.16
CA TYR A 360 -5.27 -6.83 -3.64
C TYR A 360 -4.44 -6.93 -4.92
N ILE A 361 -4.41 -5.87 -5.74
CA ILE A 361 -3.63 -5.85 -6.99
C ILE A 361 -2.20 -5.34 -6.83
N LEU A 362 -1.77 -4.98 -5.63
CA LEU A 362 -0.39 -4.53 -5.41
C LEU A 362 0.67 -5.48 -5.99
N PRO A 363 0.51 -6.82 -5.93
CA PRO A 363 1.46 -7.74 -6.55
C PRO A 363 1.59 -7.59 -8.07
N SER A 364 0.63 -6.96 -8.75
CA SER A 364 0.67 -6.73 -10.21
C SER A 364 1.46 -5.49 -10.62
N ILE A 365 1.76 -4.57 -9.69
CA ILE A 365 2.48 -3.33 -9.99
C ILE A 365 3.96 -3.59 -10.33
N PRO A 366 4.75 -4.35 -9.54
CA PRO A 366 6.16 -4.60 -9.82
C PRO A 366 6.46 -5.13 -11.23
N PRO A 367 5.78 -6.15 -11.75
CA PRO A 367 6.06 -6.62 -13.10
C PRO A 367 5.77 -5.57 -14.18
N ILE A 368 4.75 -4.72 -13.99
CA ILE A 368 4.43 -3.63 -14.91
C ILE A 368 5.52 -2.56 -14.88
N THR A 369 6.02 -2.20 -13.70
CA THR A 369 7.08 -1.18 -13.57
C THR A 369 8.41 -1.68 -14.12
N ILE A 370 8.71 -2.97 -13.98
CA ILE A 370 9.87 -3.62 -14.59
C ILE A 370 9.76 -3.61 -16.12
N LEU A 371 8.62 -4.00 -16.69
CA LEU A 371 8.36 -3.91 -18.12
C LEU A 371 8.53 -2.46 -18.63
N THR A 372 8.04 -1.49 -17.85
CA THR A 372 8.13 -0.06 -18.21
C THR A 372 9.57 0.42 -18.20
N GLY A 373 10.36 0.04 -17.20
CA GLY A 373 11.79 0.39 -17.15
C GLY A 373 12.59 -0.20 -18.31
N ASP A 374 12.35 -1.47 -18.64
CA ASP A 374 12.96 -2.14 -19.79
C ASP A 374 12.54 -1.51 -21.11
N TYR A 375 11.26 -1.19 -21.26
CA TYR A 375 10.73 -0.50 -22.43
C TYR A 375 11.38 0.87 -22.65
N LEU A 376 11.46 1.70 -21.62
CA LEU A 376 12.10 3.01 -21.66
C LEU A 376 13.59 2.91 -22.03
N PHE A 377 14.27 1.89 -21.51
CA PHE A 377 15.66 1.65 -21.87
C PHE A 377 15.83 1.30 -23.35
N ARG A 378 15.00 0.40 -23.88
CA ARG A 378 15.03 0.02 -25.31
C ARG A 378 14.66 1.19 -26.23
N LYS A 379 13.80 2.12 -25.77
CA LYS A 379 13.39 3.33 -26.48
C LYS A 379 14.34 4.52 -26.32
N ARG A 380 15.45 4.35 -25.63
CA ARG A 380 16.39 5.44 -25.32
C ARG A 380 17.01 6.07 -26.57
N LEU A 381 17.31 5.28 -27.60
CA LEU A 381 17.89 5.74 -28.89
C LEU A 381 16.81 6.06 -29.95
N PRO A 382 15.84 5.13 -30.22
CA PRO A 382 14.82 5.41 -31.24
C PRO A 382 13.79 6.45 -30.82
N GLY A 383 13.72 6.75 -29.49
CA GLY A 383 12.74 7.67 -28.93
C GLY A 383 11.35 7.03 -28.73
N LEU A 384 10.49 7.75 -28.01
CA LEU A 384 9.10 7.41 -27.81
C LEU A 384 8.23 7.97 -28.93
N ASN A 385 7.08 7.33 -29.19
CA ASN A 385 6.12 7.83 -30.17
C ASN A 385 5.46 9.12 -29.66
N ARG A 386 5.05 10.00 -30.58
CA ARG A 386 4.35 11.27 -30.28
C ARG A 386 3.10 11.04 -29.40
N TRP A 387 2.36 9.97 -29.67
CA TRP A 387 1.15 9.62 -28.90
C TRP A 387 1.47 9.15 -27.48
N GLU A 388 2.56 8.41 -27.29
CA GLU A 388 3.02 7.99 -25.96
C GLU A 388 3.44 9.20 -25.12
N LEU A 389 4.22 10.10 -25.74
CA LEU A 389 4.67 11.34 -25.11
C LEU A 389 3.49 12.27 -24.80
N GLY A 390 2.62 12.49 -25.79
CA GLY A 390 1.46 13.36 -25.65
C GLY A 390 0.47 12.86 -24.61
N GLY A 391 0.15 11.56 -24.62
CA GLY A 391 -0.74 10.95 -23.63
C GLY A 391 -0.15 10.98 -22.22
N HIS A 392 1.15 10.72 -22.07
CA HIS A 392 1.82 10.81 -20.77
C HIS A 392 1.84 12.26 -20.23
N ALA A 393 2.13 13.22 -21.09
CA ALA A 393 2.13 14.63 -20.72
C ALA A 393 0.74 15.14 -20.36
N ALA A 394 -0.29 14.74 -21.10
CA ALA A 394 -1.67 15.07 -20.78
C ALA A 394 -2.07 14.53 -19.40
N LEU A 395 -1.71 13.27 -19.11
CA LEU A 395 -1.95 12.67 -17.81
C LEU A 395 -1.22 13.42 -16.69
N CYS A 396 0.07 13.72 -16.86
CA CYS A 396 0.85 14.50 -15.91
C CYS A 396 0.27 15.92 -15.72
N GLY A 397 -0.18 16.55 -16.81
CA GLY A 397 -0.84 17.86 -16.78
C GLY A 397 -2.14 17.84 -15.97
N VAL A 398 -3.00 16.83 -16.20
CA VAL A 398 -4.24 16.64 -15.43
C VAL A 398 -3.94 16.40 -13.96
N MET A 399 -2.96 15.57 -13.64
CA MET A 399 -2.56 15.31 -12.26
C MET A 399 -2.03 16.57 -11.57
N THR A 400 -1.20 17.35 -12.27
CA THR A 400 -0.67 18.61 -11.75
C THR A 400 -1.79 19.61 -11.51
N MET A 401 -2.71 19.76 -12.47
CA MET A 401 -3.89 20.60 -12.33
C MET A 401 -4.74 20.16 -11.12
N PHE A 402 -5.01 18.88 -10.99
CA PHE A 402 -5.79 18.35 -9.85
C PHE A 402 -5.11 18.63 -8.51
N ALA A 403 -3.78 18.42 -8.42
CA ALA A 403 -3.03 18.71 -7.19
C ALA A 403 -3.04 20.19 -6.83
N LEU A 404 -2.92 21.08 -7.81
CA LEU A 404 -2.93 22.51 -7.60
C LEU A 404 -4.33 23.05 -7.27
N LEU A 405 -5.38 22.39 -7.77
CA LEU A 405 -6.77 22.73 -7.47
C LEU A 405 -7.27 22.10 -6.15
N MET A 406 -6.62 21.03 -5.66
CA MET A 406 -7.06 20.35 -4.45
C MET A 406 -7.11 21.22 -3.20
N PRO A 407 -6.11 22.09 -2.91
CA PRO A 407 -6.22 23.06 -1.83
C PRO A 407 -7.43 23.98 -1.94
N TRP A 408 -7.82 24.29 -3.16
CA TRP A 408 -9.01 25.09 -3.45
C TRP A 408 -10.30 24.36 -3.07
N PHE A 409 -10.50 23.15 -3.57
CA PHE A 409 -11.70 22.36 -3.27
C PHE A 409 -11.85 22.04 -1.79
N VAL A 410 -10.74 21.84 -1.08
CA VAL A 410 -10.75 21.48 0.34
C VAL A 410 -11.00 22.68 1.24
N ASN A 411 -10.54 23.88 0.86
CA ASN A 411 -10.60 25.05 1.74
C ASN A 411 -11.87 25.92 1.61
N HIS A 412 -12.61 25.84 0.52
CA HIS A 412 -13.61 26.84 0.22
C HIS A 412 -15.00 26.31 -0.15
N GLY A 413 -15.15 25.00 -0.45
CA GLY A 413 -16.40 24.59 -1.03
C GLY A 413 -16.82 25.54 -2.18
N PRO A 414 -18.06 26.05 -2.21
CA PRO A 414 -18.51 27.01 -3.22
C PRO A 414 -18.05 28.48 -3.03
N GLU A 415 -17.36 28.84 -1.94
CA GLU A 415 -17.12 30.25 -1.54
C GLU A 415 -15.68 30.77 -1.73
N MET A 416 -14.94 30.32 -2.73
CA MET A 416 -13.56 30.79 -2.93
C MET A 416 -13.45 32.24 -3.48
N PRO A 417 -12.50 33.07 -2.98
CA PRO A 417 -12.13 34.31 -3.64
C PRO A 417 -11.63 34.08 -5.06
N PRO A 418 -12.22 34.72 -6.09
CA PRO A 418 -11.89 34.46 -7.50
C PRO A 418 -10.40 34.68 -7.85
N THR A 419 -9.72 35.56 -7.12
CA THR A 419 -8.28 35.85 -7.30
C THR A 419 -7.38 34.66 -6.99
N ARG A 420 -7.67 33.86 -5.95
CA ARG A 420 -6.86 32.67 -5.60
C ARG A 420 -7.11 31.51 -6.56
N ALA A 421 -8.37 31.30 -6.98
CA ALA A 421 -8.72 30.33 -8.01
C ALA A 421 -7.99 30.64 -9.32
N PHE A 422 -7.93 31.92 -9.69
CA PHE A 422 -7.23 32.38 -10.89
C PHE A 422 -5.72 32.08 -10.82
N VAL A 423 -5.04 32.43 -9.73
CA VAL A 423 -3.60 32.17 -9.56
C VAL A 423 -3.30 30.67 -9.63
N VAL A 424 -4.08 29.83 -8.94
CA VAL A 424 -3.91 28.37 -8.97
C VAL A 424 -4.13 27.81 -10.38
N SER A 425 -5.15 28.27 -11.08
CA SER A 425 -5.44 27.88 -12.48
C SER A 425 -4.35 28.31 -13.45
N VAL A 426 -3.78 29.52 -13.27
CA VAL A 426 -2.67 30.01 -14.08
C VAL A 426 -1.40 29.17 -13.85
N VAL A 427 -1.04 28.91 -12.61
CA VAL A 427 0.14 28.07 -12.28
C VAL A 427 -0.05 26.65 -12.79
N ALA A 428 -1.24 26.06 -12.66
CA ALA A 428 -1.57 24.75 -13.20
C ALA A 428 -1.46 24.71 -14.73
N SER A 429 -2.01 25.74 -15.40
CA SER A 429 -1.98 25.87 -16.85
C SER A 429 -0.54 26.08 -17.38
N LEU A 430 0.27 26.87 -16.67
CA LEU A 430 1.69 27.04 -17.00
C LEU A 430 2.47 25.74 -16.80
N GLY A 431 2.23 24.99 -15.72
CA GLY A 431 2.84 23.67 -15.51
C GLY A 431 2.46 22.66 -16.57
N ALA A 432 1.19 22.60 -16.96
CA ALA A 432 0.69 21.76 -18.04
C ALA A 432 1.26 22.20 -19.40
N ALA A 433 1.33 23.52 -19.68
CA ALA A 433 1.90 24.06 -20.90
C ALA A 433 3.41 23.77 -21.00
N LEU A 434 4.15 23.87 -19.91
CA LEU A 434 5.58 23.54 -19.84
C LEU A 434 5.83 22.06 -20.13
N LEU A 435 4.98 21.16 -19.59
CA LEU A 435 5.00 19.74 -19.91
C LEU A 435 4.69 19.48 -21.39
N ILE A 436 3.68 20.14 -21.95
CA ILE A 436 3.31 20.03 -23.37
C ILE A 436 4.45 20.53 -24.26
N ILE A 437 5.09 21.67 -23.94
CA ILE A 437 6.24 22.22 -24.67
C ILE A 437 7.43 21.25 -24.62
N VAL A 438 7.72 20.64 -23.47
CA VAL A 438 8.77 19.63 -23.31
C VAL A 438 8.51 18.43 -24.22
N VAL A 439 7.24 18.03 -24.35
CA VAL A 439 6.81 16.89 -25.17
C VAL A 439 6.83 17.20 -26.66
N VAL A 440 6.29 18.36 -27.07
CA VAL A 440 6.15 18.75 -28.49
C VAL A 440 7.52 19.01 -29.11
N LYS A 441 8.50 19.50 -28.35
CA LYS A 441 9.87 19.75 -28.84
C LYS A 441 10.75 18.50 -28.94
N GLY A 442 10.20 17.29 -28.80
CA GLY A 442 10.89 16.02 -29.08
C GLY A 442 12.05 15.73 -28.13
N TYR A 443 11.96 16.15 -26.89
CA TYR A 443 12.97 15.87 -25.91
C TYR A 443 12.95 14.40 -25.50
N GLY A 444 14.12 13.77 -25.52
CA GLY A 444 14.27 12.33 -25.28
C GLY A 444 13.86 11.86 -23.87
N VAL A 445 13.89 10.55 -23.68
CA VAL A 445 13.51 9.84 -22.44
C VAL A 445 14.09 10.46 -21.16
N ALA A 446 15.30 11.01 -21.19
CA ALA A 446 15.93 11.64 -20.05
C ALA A 446 15.14 12.88 -19.53
N ARG A 447 14.63 13.70 -20.44
CA ARG A 447 13.85 14.90 -20.08
C ARG A 447 12.43 14.54 -19.65
N LEU A 448 11.85 13.51 -20.26
CA LEU A 448 10.58 12.96 -19.80
C LEU A 448 10.66 12.52 -18.33
N ARG A 449 11.74 11.80 -17.97
CA ARG A 449 11.99 11.39 -16.57
C ARG A 449 12.08 12.59 -15.66
N LEU A 450 12.84 13.61 -16.06
CA LEU A 450 13.01 14.84 -15.27
C LEU A 450 11.69 15.58 -15.09
N ALA A 451 10.90 15.72 -16.17
CA ALA A 451 9.60 16.37 -16.12
C ALA A 451 8.60 15.59 -15.24
N THR A 452 8.53 14.26 -15.38
CA THR A 452 7.67 13.42 -14.55
C THR A 452 8.08 13.47 -13.09
N THR A 453 9.39 13.43 -12.80
CA THR A 453 9.92 13.59 -11.45
C THR A 453 9.54 14.96 -10.88
N GLY A 454 9.67 16.02 -11.65
CA GLY A 454 9.26 17.36 -11.24
C GLY A 454 7.78 17.45 -10.87
N VAL A 455 6.91 16.85 -11.69
CA VAL A 455 5.46 16.77 -11.39
C VAL A 455 5.20 16.01 -10.11
N LEU A 456 5.85 14.86 -9.91
CA LEU A 456 5.69 14.07 -8.71
C LEU A 456 6.23 14.77 -7.46
N VAL A 457 7.38 15.46 -7.58
CA VAL A 457 7.92 16.27 -6.48
C VAL A 457 6.95 17.39 -6.11
N VAL A 458 6.40 18.10 -7.09
CA VAL A 458 5.39 19.13 -6.86
C VAL A 458 4.14 18.55 -6.20
N LEU A 459 3.65 17.41 -6.68
CA LEU A 459 2.49 16.71 -6.10
C LEU A 459 2.72 16.34 -4.64
N VAL A 460 3.86 15.70 -4.33
CA VAL A 460 4.20 15.31 -2.94
C VAL A 460 4.40 16.55 -2.08
N PHE A 461 5.06 17.57 -2.61
CA PHE A 461 5.28 18.83 -1.92
C PHE A 461 3.95 19.51 -1.54
N PHE A 462 2.99 19.56 -2.46
CA PHE A 462 1.67 20.12 -2.17
C PHE A 462 0.80 19.23 -1.27
N LEU A 463 0.89 17.92 -1.41
CA LEU A 463 0.11 16.98 -0.61
C LEU A 463 0.60 16.83 0.83
N TYR A 464 1.91 16.99 1.08
CA TYR A 464 2.53 16.69 2.38
C TYR A 464 3.14 17.90 3.10
N GLY A 465 3.04 19.10 2.55
CA GLY A 465 3.29 20.34 3.28
C GLY A 465 4.74 20.62 3.67
N VAL A 466 5.72 20.33 2.80
CA VAL A 466 7.13 20.78 3.01
C VAL A 466 7.24 22.29 3.05
N GLY A 467 6.20 22.93 2.67
CA GLY A 467 6.13 24.34 2.56
C GLY A 467 6.34 25.20 3.75
N PRO A 468 5.90 24.87 4.94
CA PRO A 468 6.19 25.66 6.11
C PRO A 468 7.69 25.84 6.38
N ILE A 469 8.50 24.86 5.96
CA ILE A 469 9.95 24.90 6.18
C ILE A 469 10.64 25.94 5.27
N LEU A 470 10.07 26.25 4.11
CA LEU A 470 10.65 27.18 3.14
C LEU A 470 10.09 28.61 3.20
N GLY A 471 9.23 28.92 4.17
CA GLY A 471 8.69 30.28 4.39
C GLY A 471 7.82 30.84 3.27
N VAL A 472 7.34 29.98 2.35
CA VAL A 472 6.54 30.43 1.18
C VAL A 472 5.05 30.49 1.54
N PRO A 473 4.33 31.64 1.38
CA PRO A 473 2.94 31.82 1.79
C PRO A 473 1.93 30.87 1.15
N ALA A 474 2.19 30.40 -0.08
CA ALA A 474 1.36 29.38 -0.75
C ALA A 474 1.25 28.06 0.04
N ILE A 475 2.12 27.85 0.98
CA ILE A 475 2.35 26.65 1.76
C ILE A 475 1.60 26.68 3.10
N ALA A 476 1.20 27.84 3.59
CA ALA A 476 0.21 27.94 4.67
C ALA A 476 -1.12 27.28 4.29
N SER A 477 -1.45 27.20 2.99
CA SER A 477 -2.62 26.49 2.49
C SER A 477 -2.52 24.97 2.62
N THR A 478 -1.31 24.39 2.58
CA THR A 478 -1.12 22.93 2.67
C THR A 478 -1.27 22.41 4.10
N LYS A 479 -0.86 23.16 5.11
CA LYS A 479 -1.21 22.86 6.51
C LYS A 479 -2.73 22.82 6.70
N ARG A 480 -3.46 23.73 6.04
CA ARG A 480 -4.93 23.70 6.04
C ARG A 480 -5.50 22.48 5.34
N VAL A 481 -4.94 22.07 4.19
CA VAL A 481 -5.42 20.87 3.49
C VAL A 481 -5.25 19.62 4.36
N ILE A 482 -4.05 19.41 4.93
CA ILE A 482 -3.83 18.29 5.85
C ILE A 482 -4.75 18.39 7.06
N HIS A 483 -4.90 19.58 7.64
CA HIS A 483 -5.78 19.78 8.79
C HIS A 483 -7.25 19.49 8.46
N VAL A 484 -7.76 19.95 7.30
CA VAL A 484 -9.13 19.67 6.86
C VAL A 484 -9.30 18.19 6.52
N LEU A 485 -8.33 17.56 5.85
CA LEU A 485 -8.35 16.12 5.59
C LEU A 485 -8.30 15.32 6.89
N ASP A 486 -7.48 15.74 7.84
CA ASP A 486 -7.37 15.10 9.15
C ASP A 486 -8.70 15.20 9.91
N ARG A 487 -9.31 16.37 9.96
CA ARG A 487 -10.65 16.55 10.56
C ARG A 487 -11.76 15.76 9.87
N SER A 488 -11.64 15.52 8.56
CA SER A 488 -12.67 14.83 7.77
C SER A 488 -12.52 13.31 7.73
N TYR A 489 -11.29 12.80 7.89
CA TYR A 489 -10.98 11.38 7.64
C TYR A 489 -10.24 10.68 8.77
N SER A 490 -9.71 11.39 9.78
CA SER A 490 -9.05 10.81 10.95
C SER A 490 -9.80 11.16 12.23
N ALA A 491 -9.76 10.27 13.20
CA ALA A 491 -10.30 10.54 14.55
C ALA A 491 -9.32 11.33 15.44
N ARG A 492 -8.06 11.56 15.01
CA ARG A 492 -7.03 12.23 15.83
C ARG A 492 -7.50 13.60 16.35
N PRO A 493 -7.94 14.55 15.49
CA PRO A 493 -8.33 15.87 15.99
C PRO A 493 -9.56 15.84 16.91
N LEU A 494 -10.46 14.89 16.68
CA LEU A 494 -11.60 14.67 17.57
C LEU A 494 -11.14 14.13 18.92
N ALA A 495 -10.25 13.14 18.95
CA ALA A 495 -9.69 12.58 20.18
C ALA A 495 -8.93 13.63 21.00
N GLU A 496 -8.11 14.49 20.34
CA GLU A 496 -7.43 15.62 20.98
C GLU A 496 -8.44 16.61 21.58
N ARG A 497 -9.55 16.87 20.91
CA ARG A 497 -10.59 17.76 21.43
C ARG A 497 -11.35 17.13 22.61
N LEU A 498 -11.65 15.84 22.56
CA LEU A 498 -12.28 15.12 23.68
C LEU A 498 -11.41 15.14 24.93
N GLN A 499 -10.09 15.02 24.80
CA GLN A 499 -9.15 15.13 25.92
C GLN A 499 -9.14 16.51 26.59
N GLN A 500 -9.54 17.57 25.86
CA GLN A 500 -9.68 18.92 26.40
C GLN A 500 -11.03 19.14 27.12
N LEU A 501 -12.04 18.35 26.79
CA LEU A 501 -13.38 18.47 27.34
C LEU A 501 -13.59 17.65 28.61
N ALA A 502 -12.87 16.53 28.74
CA ALA A 502 -13.01 15.62 29.86
C ALA A 502 -11.65 15.00 30.23
N PRO A 503 -11.49 14.53 31.49
CA PRO A 503 -10.29 13.83 31.92
C PRO A 503 -9.90 12.65 31.00
N ALA A 504 -8.63 12.30 30.97
CA ALA A 504 -8.15 11.20 30.12
C ALA A 504 -8.75 9.84 30.47
N ASP A 505 -9.22 9.69 31.68
CA ASP A 505 -9.87 8.47 32.22
C ASP A 505 -11.38 8.43 31.99
N GLU A 506 -11.99 9.50 31.47
CA GLU A 506 -13.42 9.52 31.14
C GLU A 506 -13.75 8.47 30.06
N THR A 507 -14.83 7.74 30.28
CA THR A 507 -15.34 6.76 29.32
C THR A 507 -15.84 7.46 28.07
N VAL A 508 -15.44 6.98 26.90
CA VAL A 508 -16.02 7.42 25.61
C VAL A 508 -16.84 6.29 25.04
N ALA A 509 -18.07 6.60 24.70
CA ALA A 509 -18.96 5.71 24.00
C ALA A 509 -19.27 6.22 22.59
N VAL A 510 -19.71 5.33 21.71
CA VAL A 510 -20.10 5.65 20.35
C VAL A 510 -21.47 5.09 20.01
N PHE A 511 -22.19 5.81 19.13
CA PHE A 511 -23.47 5.36 18.60
C PHE A 511 -23.54 5.61 17.09
N ARG A 512 -23.72 4.53 16.31
CA ARG A 512 -23.81 4.56 14.83
C ARG A 512 -22.69 5.30 14.12
N VAL A 513 -21.53 5.42 14.74
CA VAL A 513 -20.36 6.00 14.07
C VAL A 513 -19.76 5.02 13.06
N ARG A 514 -18.94 5.54 12.17
CA ARG A 514 -18.17 4.69 11.26
C ARG A 514 -17.04 4.01 12.04
N ARG A 515 -16.65 2.81 11.61
CA ARG A 515 -15.56 2.04 12.25
C ARG A 515 -14.22 2.77 12.28
N ASP A 516 -13.94 3.68 11.33
CA ASP A 516 -12.73 4.50 11.35
C ASP A 516 -12.71 5.51 12.49
N VAL A 517 -13.87 6.03 12.91
CA VAL A 517 -14.01 6.88 14.08
C VAL A 517 -13.84 6.07 15.36
N GLU A 518 -14.54 4.95 15.48
CA GLU A 518 -14.49 4.07 16.65
C GLU A 518 -13.06 3.58 16.93
N TYR A 519 -12.43 2.92 15.94
CA TYR A 519 -11.06 2.42 16.09
C TYR A 519 -10.02 3.54 16.24
N GLY A 520 -10.26 4.68 15.58
CA GLY A 520 -9.38 5.83 15.70
C GLY A 520 -9.43 6.45 17.09
N LEU A 521 -10.63 6.66 17.65
CA LEU A 521 -10.78 7.15 19.03
C LEU A 521 -10.11 6.23 20.04
N ALA A 522 -10.29 4.93 19.89
CA ALA A 522 -9.64 3.95 20.75
C ALA A 522 -8.12 4.03 20.68
N PHE A 523 -7.54 4.12 19.48
CA PHE A 523 -6.09 4.23 19.28
C PHE A 523 -5.52 5.51 19.89
N TYR A 524 -6.09 6.69 19.56
CA TYR A 524 -5.55 7.97 20.04
C TYR A 524 -5.78 8.22 21.53
N ARG A 525 -6.78 7.59 22.11
CA ARG A 525 -7.01 7.64 23.57
C ARG A 525 -6.35 6.49 24.32
N ASN A 526 -5.83 5.50 23.60
CA ASN A 526 -5.30 4.24 24.15
C ASN A 526 -6.28 3.56 25.11
N ARG A 527 -7.57 3.56 24.77
CA ARG A 527 -8.65 2.97 25.58
C ARG A 527 -9.73 2.39 24.68
N GLU A 528 -10.39 1.36 25.19
CA GLU A 528 -11.58 0.83 24.56
C GLU A 528 -12.68 1.89 24.50
N VAL A 529 -13.39 1.90 23.38
CA VAL A 529 -14.54 2.76 23.14
C VAL A 529 -15.80 1.88 23.22
N VAL A 530 -16.75 2.26 24.07
CA VAL A 530 -17.97 1.49 24.30
C VAL A 530 -18.96 1.75 23.17
N ASN A 531 -19.27 0.75 22.37
CA ASN A 531 -20.31 0.85 21.35
C ASN A 531 -21.67 0.54 21.98
N TYR A 532 -22.61 1.47 21.95
CA TYR A 532 -23.94 1.31 22.53
C TYR A 532 -24.72 0.13 21.95
N GLU A 533 -24.56 -0.12 20.65
CA GLU A 533 -25.29 -1.20 19.98
C GLU A 533 -24.75 -2.58 20.34
N ASP A 534 -23.46 -2.69 20.71
CA ASP A 534 -22.80 -3.96 21.03
C ASP A 534 -22.71 -4.22 22.55
N LEU A 535 -22.37 -3.19 23.34
CA LEU A 535 -22.06 -3.31 24.77
C LEU A 535 -23.08 -2.62 25.70
N GLY A 536 -24.05 -1.88 25.11
CA GLY A 536 -25.03 -1.11 25.87
C GLY A 536 -24.48 0.22 26.39
N VAL A 537 -25.30 0.93 27.18
CA VAL A 537 -24.99 2.26 27.72
C VAL A 537 -24.21 2.14 29.02
N PRO A 538 -23.04 2.80 29.15
CA PRO A 538 -22.29 2.83 30.41
C PRO A 538 -23.14 3.35 31.60
N GLU A 539 -22.93 2.82 32.79
CA GLU A 539 -23.70 3.21 33.99
C GLU A 539 -23.33 4.61 34.49
N GLY A 540 -22.04 4.95 34.42
CA GLY A 540 -21.50 6.22 34.88
C GLY A 540 -21.64 7.38 33.88
N GLU A 541 -21.17 8.55 34.30
CA GLU A 541 -21.00 9.69 33.39
C GLU A 541 -20.00 9.34 32.29
N HIS A 542 -20.28 9.74 31.05
CA HIS A 542 -19.43 9.44 29.91
C HIS A 542 -19.69 10.39 28.72
N LEU A 543 -18.70 10.48 27.82
CA LEU A 543 -18.86 11.19 26.55
C LEU A 543 -19.38 10.24 25.48
N LEU A 544 -20.48 10.62 24.84
CA LEU A 544 -21.06 9.88 23.73
C LEU A 544 -20.78 10.59 22.42
N VAL A 545 -20.12 9.94 21.49
CA VAL A 545 -19.95 10.39 20.10
C VAL A 545 -21.01 9.72 19.23
N ALA A 546 -21.95 10.49 18.71
CA ALA A 546 -23.05 9.98 17.91
C ALA A 546 -23.01 10.55 16.49
N ARG A 547 -23.38 9.74 15.52
CA ARG A 547 -23.53 10.20 14.14
C ARG A 547 -24.95 10.73 13.92
N VAL A 548 -25.06 12.01 13.54
CA VAL A 548 -26.33 12.70 13.42
C VAL A 548 -26.71 12.93 11.96
N THR A 549 -25.71 13.13 11.07
CA THR A 549 -25.93 13.37 9.65
C THR A 549 -25.19 12.38 8.76
N GLY A 550 -25.87 11.90 7.72
CA GLY A 550 -25.26 11.12 6.65
C GLY A 550 -24.41 11.98 5.71
N ARG A 551 -23.48 11.34 4.95
CA ARG A 551 -22.81 12.03 3.83
C ARG A 551 -23.88 12.55 2.86
N GLY A 552 -23.87 13.88 2.59
CA GLY A 552 -24.83 14.54 1.71
C GLY A 552 -26.00 15.23 2.42
N GLY A 553 -25.95 15.40 3.75
CA GLY A 553 -26.96 16.15 4.50
C GLY A 553 -28.27 15.38 4.73
N MET A 554 -28.31 14.07 4.46
CA MET A 554 -29.46 13.25 4.83
C MET A 554 -29.50 13.06 6.34
N ASP A 555 -30.57 13.53 6.97
CA ASP A 555 -30.89 13.22 8.36
C ASP A 555 -31.05 11.71 8.53
N LEU A 556 -30.23 11.10 9.35
CA LEU A 556 -30.30 9.65 9.60
C LEU A 556 -31.36 9.26 10.65
N HIS A 557 -32.33 10.12 10.96
CA HIS A 557 -33.30 9.92 12.04
C HIS A 557 -32.68 9.44 13.36
N THR A 558 -31.45 9.81 13.61
CA THR A 558 -30.68 9.45 14.79
C THR A 558 -31.27 9.96 16.09
N PRO A 559 -31.91 11.16 16.18
CA PRO A 559 -32.44 11.64 17.44
C PRO A 559 -33.43 10.70 18.10
N ALA A 560 -34.34 10.08 17.34
CA ALA A 560 -35.35 9.19 17.94
C ALA A 560 -34.75 7.86 18.42
N ALA A 561 -33.83 7.27 17.62
CA ALA A 561 -33.15 6.04 18.02
C ALA A 561 -32.17 6.28 19.18
N LEU A 562 -31.50 7.43 19.21
CA LEU A 562 -30.61 7.79 20.31
C LEU A 562 -31.40 8.08 21.60
N GLN A 563 -32.56 8.72 21.50
CA GLN A 563 -33.43 8.99 22.66
C GLN A 563 -33.80 7.70 23.41
N GLN A 564 -34.04 6.61 22.70
CA GLN A 564 -34.33 5.31 23.32
C GLN A 564 -33.21 4.84 24.24
N TYR A 565 -31.93 5.06 23.86
CA TYR A 565 -30.78 4.71 24.69
C TYR A 565 -30.55 5.69 25.85
N LEU A 566 -30.98 6.94 25.70
CA LEU A 566 -30.78 8.01 26.68
C LEU A 566 -31.99 8.23 27.60
N GLU A 567 -33.05 7.43 27.46
CA GLU A 567 -34.25 7.52 28.26
C GLU A 567 -33.94 7.42 29.77
N GLY A 568 -34.39 8.41 30.53
CA GLY A 568 -34.16 8.51 31.97
C GLY A 568 -32.78 9.02 32.37
N ARG A 569 -31.97 9.53 31.42
CA ARG A 569 -30.66 10.13 31.68
C ARG A 569 -30.66 11.64 31.30
N HIS A 570 -29.86 12.39 32.04
CA HIS A 570 -29.53 13.75 31.64
C HIS A 570 -28.44 13.71 30.59
N TYR A 571 -28.61 14.47 29.50
CA TYR A 571 -27.57 14.61 28.48
C TYR A 571 -27.52 16.02 27.93
N GLU A 572 -26.32 16.48 27.60
CA GLU A 572 -26.06 17.81 27.05
C GLU A 572 -25.09 17.69 25.85
N GLN A 573 -25.38 18.41 24.78
CA GLN A 573 -24.46 18.47 23.64
C GLN A 573 -23.29 19.40 23.98
N VAL A 574 -22.08 18.86 24.02
CA VAL A 574 -20.85 19.57 24.38
C VAL A 574 -19.98 19.94 23.18
N LEU A 575 -20.15 19.26 22.04
CA LEU A 575 -19.36 19.53 20.85
C LEU A 575 -20.12 19.11 19.58
N SER A 576 -20.00 19.92 18.51
CA SER A 576 -20.41 19.55 17.15
C SER A 576 -19.18 19.35 16.27
N TRP A 577 -19.18 18.27 15.48
CA TRP A 577 -18.10 17.89 14.56
C TRP A 577 -18.65 17.66 13.15
N PRO A 578 -19.03 18.74 12.43
CA PRO A 578 -19.78 18.66 11.17
C PRO A 578 -18.97 18.01 10.04
N GLU A 579 -17.62 18.08 10.06
CA GLU A 579 -16.76 17.50 9.01
C GLU A 579 -16.95 15.98 8.87
N GLN A 580 -17.36 15.30 9.94
CA GLN A 580 -17.66 13.87 9.92
C GLN A 580 -19.13 13.56 10.19
N GLY A 581 -19.96 14.59 10.38
CA GLY A 581 -21.37 14.46 10.72
C GLY A 581 -21.60 13.89 12.12
N LEU A 582 -20.76 14.29 13.09
CA LEU A 582 -20.79 13.79 14.46
C LEU A 582 -21.19 14.89 15.45
N GLU A 583 -21.85 14.47 16.52
CA GLU A 583 -22.10 15.27 17.70
C GLU A 583 -21.58 14.53 18.93
N VAL A 584 -21.15 15.30 19.93
CA VAL A 584 -20.68 14.77 21.20
C VAL A 584 -21.58 15.25 22.32
N TYR A 585 -22.03 14.32 23.13
CA TYR A 585 -22.89 14.56 24.27
C TYR A 585 -22.16 14.14 25.55
N LEU A 586 -22.31 14.93 26.59
CA LEU A 586 -22.03 14.49 27.95
C LEU A 586 -23.29 13.81 28.49
N VAL A 587 -23.19 12.55 28.88
CA VAL A 587 -24.33 11.74 29.35
C VAL A 587 -24.10 11.42 30.82
N GLY A 588 -25.03 11.85 31.65
CA GLY A 588 -25.01 11.59 33.08
C GLY A 588 -25.37 10.14 33.43
N PRO A 589 -25.16 9.75 34.68
CA PRO A 589 -25.61 8.45 35.21
C PRO A 589 -27.13 8.32 35.09
N ARG A 590 -27.61 7.09 35.24
CA ARG A 590 -29.05 6.79 35.19
C ARG A 590 -29.76 7.29 36.42
#